data_107a8216efff24d1689b4f8e92005f03
#
_entry.id   107a8216efff24d1689b4f8e92005f03
#
_cell.length_a   1.000
_cell.length_b   1.000
_cell.length_c   1.000
_cell.angle_alpha   90.00
_cell.angle_beta   90.00
_cell.angle_gamma   90.00
#
_symmetry.space_group_name_H-M   'P 1'
#
loop_
_entity.id
_entity.type
_entity.pdbx_description
1 polymer ?
#
loop_
_entity_poly.entity_id
_entity_poly.type
_entity_poly.pdbx_seq_one_letter_code
_entity_poly.pdbx_strand_id
1 'polypeptide(L)'
;MKDDKKKGSKDNGMSIKTCYVIGIQCQLDAKENKKTNTLDISGRRKVDDSLMRQTAEYCREAVRFCTSAILSEWDFLQSVPKKLWRSAVDKLIHTTAGNKARYPEFDKKFKTMPGYTRRMVIADALGMVRSYKENHAKWETLKPAERGAEPTLGIPPRYELTFYDQERRMSRLSKGQIGLKLYDGKKWDWYYFQISASDAAYLARIGKSRKMLSPTVQKIRGRYEVRFCFEERKELVQNDRKLDYKILAVDLGINAAASWCVMTADGTVHAKGVIHLTCEEDRLNRMINRKRQYQQAGKKSSCVYRWVKEANRQLSIATAKALISIASEQKVDCIVFEHLDGKGKIHGGRYRERIHMWRKNDVQARVTDMAHRLGMRISRVCAWGTSKLAFDGSGQVDRHSVYHFEHGKKVYNYSLCRFQNGKIYNCDLSAAQNIGARFFLREYERAGAMGMFPGTPQRTLNTLIMFVKNGLPEKAV
;
A
#
# COMPACT_ATOMS: atom_id res chain seq x y z
N MET A 1 4.78 -8.94 -50.84
CA MET A 1 5.51 -9.24 -49.57
C MET A 1 4.76 -8.53 -48.45
N LYS A 2 4.05 -9.32 -47.62
CA LYS A 2 3.21 -8.82 -46.55
C LYS A 2 4.03 -8.65 -45.32
N ASP A 3 4.12 -7.42 -44.79
CA ASP A 3 4.68 -7.13 -43.47
C ASP A 3 3.72 -7.69 -42.38
N ASP A 4 4.10 -8.82 -41.82
CA ASP A 4 3.53 -9.34 -40.60
C ASP A 4 3.95 -8.43 -39.43
N LYS A 5 3.10 -7.45 -39.13
CA LYS A 5 3.16 -6.73 -37.85
C LYS A 5 2.95 -7.75 -36.73
N LYS A 6 4.04 -8.21 -36.11
CA LYS A 6 4.02 -8.89 -34.80
C LYS A 6 3.18 -8.05 -33.82
N LYS A 7 1.94 -8.48 -33.55
CA LYS A 7 1.18 -8.02 -32.38
C LYS A 7 2.04 -8.36 -31.15
N GLY A 8 2.70 -7.35 -30.59
CA GLY A 8 3.45 -7.51 -29.37
C GLY A 8 2.51 -8.06 -28.28
N SER A 9 2.89 -9.17 -27.66
CA SER A 9 2.22 -9.70 -26.48
C SER A 9 2.14 -8.58 -25.45
N LYS A 10 0.94 -8.21 -25.01
CA LYS A 10 0.77 -7.21 -23.94
C LYS A 10 1.52 -7.72 -22.71
N ASP A 11 2.57 -7.02 -22.35
CA ASP A 11 3.39 -7.31 -21.17
C ASP A 11 2.50 -7.27 -19.90
N ASN A 12 2.18 -8.44 -19.36
CA ASN A 12 1.42 -8.61 -18.13
C ASN A 12 2.29 -8.52 -16.86
N GLY A 13 3.58 -8.23 -17.02
CA GLY A 13 4.55 -8.15 -15.94
C GLY A 13 4.33 -6.91 -15.08
N MET A 14 4.23 -7.11 -13.76
CA MET A 14 4.14 -6.06 -12.76
C MET A 14 5.39 -6.03 -11.89
N SER A 15 5.98 -4.83 -11.70
CA SER A 15 7.05 -4.63 -10.73
C SER A 15 6.46 -4.52 -9.32
N ILE A 16 6.83 -5.47 -8.46
CA ILE A 16 6.40 -5.53 -7.07
C ILE A 16 7.56 -5.14 -6.17
N LYS A 17 7.33 -4.17 -5.28
CA LYS A 17 8.32 -3.73 -4.31
C LYS A 17 7.92 -4.21 -2.92
N THR A 18 8.85 -4.89 -2.25
CA THR A 18 8.69 -5.32 -0.86
C THR A 18 9.72 -4.63 0.00
N CYS A 19 9.31 -4.14 1.17
CA CYS A 19 10.21 -3.50 2.12
C CYS A 19 10.38 -4.40 3.35
N TYR A 20 11.64 -4.63 3.72
CA TYR A 20 12.03 -5.34 4.92
C TYR A 20 12.78 -4.39 5.85
N VAL A 21 12.33 -4.31 7.10
CA VAL A 21 12.85 -3.36 8.10
C VAL A 21 13.69 -4.11 9.13
N ILE A 22 14.92 -3.67 9.33
CA ILE A 22 15.88 -4.27 10.25
C ILE A 22 16.29 -3.24 11.31
N GLY A 23 16.26 -3.65 12.57
CA GLY A 23 16.80 -2.85 13.67
C GLY A 23 18.32 -2.90 13.72
N ILE A 24 18.98 -1.76 13.85
CA ILE A 24 20.40 -1.66 14.19
C ILE A 24 20.54 -1.92 15.70
N GLN A 25 21.38 -2.91 16.04
CA GLN A 25 21.60 -3.31 17.44
C GLN A 25 22.65 -2.42 18.13
N CYS A 26 23.81 -2.27 17.50
CA CYS A 26 24.91 -1.45 17.99
C CYS A 26 25.81 -1.00 16.85
N GLN A 27 26.65 -0.01 17.12
CA GLN A 27 27.75 0.40 16.26
C GLN A 27 28.99 -0.43 16.59
N LEU A 28 29.75 -0.79 15.57
CA LEU A 28 30.97 -1.57 15.67
C LEU A 28 32.19 -0.66 15.53
N ASP A 29 33.15 -0.79 16.42
CA ASP A 29 34.49 -0.26 16.22
C ASP A 29 35.25 -1.28 15.38
N ALA A 30 35.27 -1.04 14.08
CA ALA A 30 35.79 -2.00 13.10
C ALA A 30 36.66 -1.31 12.05
N LYS A 31 37.70 -2.00 11.61
CA LYS A 31 38.52 -1.60 10.45
C LYS A 31 38.40 -2.66 9.35
N GLU A 32 38.33 -2.19 8.13
CA GLU A 32 38.28 -3.07 6.97
C GLU A 32 39.71 -3.56 6.65
N ASN A 33 39.90 -4.86 6.69
CA ASN A 33 41.10 -5.50 6.21
C ASN A 33 40.97 -5.69 4.69
N LYS A 34 41.65 -4.83 3.92
CA LYS A 34 41.60 -4.84 2.46
C LYS A 34 42.20 -6.11 1.82
N LYS A 35 43.09 -6.81 2.54
CA LYS A 35 43.74 -8.03 2.02
C LYS A 35 42.82 -9.24 2.11
N THR A 36 42.08 -9.37 3.24
CA THR A 36 41.21 -10.52 3.50
C THR A 36 39.73 -10.23 3.21
N ASN A 37 39.37 -8.98 2.90
CA ASN A 37 38.01 -8.48 2.73
C ASN A 37 37.10 -8.81 3.95
N THR A 38 37.71 -8.78 5.15
CA THR A 38 37.06 -9.02 6.43
C THR A 38 37.04 -7.74 7.28
N LEU A 39 36.18 -7.71 8.29
CA LEU A 39 36.15 -6.63 9.28
C LEU A 39 36.84 -7.11 10.56
N ASP A 40 37.88 -6.39 10.96
CA ASP A 40 38.54 -6.57 12.26
C ASP A 40 37.77 -5.72 13.27
N ILE A 41 36.99 -6.36 14.16
CA ILE A 41 36.12 -5.74 15.12
C ILE A 41 36.87 -5.69 16.47
N SER A 42 37.14 -4.48 16.95
CA SER A 42 37.80 -4.24 18.24
C SER A 42 36.82 -3.96 19.37
N GLY A 43 35.58 -3.53 19.07
CA GLY A 43 34.63 -3.17 20.10
C GLY A 43 33.18 -3.00 19.58
N ARG A 44 32.27 -2.82 20.55
CA ARG A 44 30.84 -2.54 20.29
C ARG A 44 30.42 -1.37 21.17
N ARG A 45 29.68 -0.42 20.58
CA ARG A 45 29.16 0.74 21.30
C ARG A 45 27.72 1.07 20.86
N LYS A 46 27.07 1.92 21.63
CA LYS A 46 25.77 2.47 21.24
C LYS A 46 25.93 3.24 19.94
N VAL A 47 24.87 3.18 19.09
CA VAL A 47 24.85 3.94 17.83
C VAL A 47 25.05 5.44 18.12
N ASP A 48 26.02 6.03 17.48
CA ASP A 48 26.29 7.45 17.60
C ASP A 48 25.19 8.28 16.90
N ASP A 49 24.35 8.90 17.73
CA ASP A 49 23.23 9.73 17.26
C ASP A 49 23.71 11.03 16.61
N SER A 50 24.86 11.55 17.00
CA SER A 50 25.43 12.77 16.44
C SER A 50 25.88 12.55 14.99
N LEU A 51 26.53 11.43 14.72
CA LEU A 51 26.97 11.01 13.39
C LEU A 51 25.79 10.88 12.41
N MET A 52 24.75 10.15 12.84
CA MET A 52 23.55 9.97 12.00
C MET A 52 22.85 11.29 11.74
N ARG A 53 22.74 12.15 12.76
CA ARG A 53 22.10 13.47 12.66
C ARG A 53 22.89 14.41 11.76
N GLN A 54 24.22 14.50 11.92
CA GLN A 54 25.09 15.32 11.08
C GLN A 54 24.98 14.93 9.61
N THR A 55 25.01 13.62 9.31
CA THR A 55 24.82 13.12 7.94
C THR A 55 23.46 13.53 7.39
N ALA A 56 22.39 13.36 8.17
CA ALA A 56 21.04 13.69 7.75
C ALA A 56 20.87 15.20 7.51
N GLU A 57 21.47 16.03 8.37
CA GLU A 57 21.39 17.49 8.28
C GLU A 57 22.16 18.02 7.06
N TYR A 58 23.37 17.49 6.84
CA TYR A 58 24.17 17.80 5.65
C TYR A 58 23.43 17.45 4.35
N CYS A 59 22.84 16.26 4.27
CA CYS A 59 22.01 15.87 3.12
C CYS A 59 20.75 16.72 2.98
N ARG A 60 20.08 17.04 4.08
CA ARG A 60 18.88 17.88 4.11
C ARG A 60 19.12 19.30 3.58
N GLU A 61 20.27 19.90 3.97
CA GLU A 61 20.66 21.20 3.42
C GLU A 61 20.95 21.13 1.91
N ALA A 62 21.58 20.05 1.46
CA ALA A 62 21.82 19.85 0.04
C ALA A 62 20.50 19.63 -0.75
N VAL A 63 19.53 18.93 -0.16
CA VAL A 63 18.18 18.81 -0.73
C VAL A 63 17.51 20.20 -0.85
N ARG A 64 17.61 21.04 0.18
CA ARG A 64 17.08 22.42 0.11
C ARG A 64 17.68 23.20 -1.05
N PHE A 65 18.99 23.14 -1.20
CA PHE A 65 19.67 23.80 -2.30
C PHE A 65 19.17 23.29 -3.66
N CYS A 66 19.16 21.96 -3.84
CA CYS A 66 18.67 21.36 -5.08
C CYS A 66 17.19 21.69 -5.35
N THR A 67 16.36 21.73 -4.31
CA THR A 67 14.93 22.10 -4.43
C THR A 67 14.76 23.50 -4.97
N SER A 68 15.53 24.49 -4.45
CA SER A 68 15.50 25.85 -4.94
C SER A 68 15.97 25.96 -6.39
N ALA A 69 17.07 25.30 -6.74
CA ALA A 69 17.58 25.28 -8.11
C ALA A 69 16.58 24.63 -9.09
N ILE A 70 15.93 23.50 -8.69
CA ILE A 70 14.91 22.85 -9.50
C ILE A 70 13.69 23.71 -9.71
N LEU A 71 13.25 24.45 -8.70
CA LEU A 71 12.11 25.38 -8.82
C LEU A 71 12.43 26.52 -9.81
N SER A 72 13.61 27.12 -9.70
CA SER A 72 14.06 28.19 -10.59
C SER A 72 14.21 27.73 -12.04
N GLU A 73 14.53 26.46 -12.26
CA GLU A 73 14.76 25.87 -13.59
C GLU A 73 13.62 24.95 -14.02
N TRP A 74 12.42 25.11 -13.44
CA TRP A 74 11.33 24.15 -13.67
C TRP A 74 10.91 24.10 -15.15
N ASP A 75 10.79 25.22 -15.82
CA ASP A 75 10.38 25.29 -17.22
C ASP A 75 11.44 24.68 -18.16
N PHE A 76 12.72 24.90 -17.87
CA PHE A 76 13.80 24.20 -18.55
C PHE A 76 13.70 22.68 -18.36
N LEU A 77 13.45 22.23 -17.13
CA LEU A 77 13.32 20.78 -16.85
C LEU A 77 12.12 20.16 -17.57
N GLN A 78 11.03 20.90 -17.76
CA GLN A 78 9.89 20.40 -18.53
C GLN A 78 10.20 20.19 -20.00
N SER A 79 11.13 20.96 -20.59
CA SER A 79 11.58 20.76 -21.95
C SER A 79 12.48 19.55 -22.12
N VAL A 80 13.01 19.00 -21.03
CA VAL A 80 13.91 17.82 -21.02
C VAL A 80 13.10 16.54 -20.78
N PRO A 81 13.38 15.41 -21.48
CA PRO A 81 12.76 14.14 -21.19
C PRO A 81 12.92 13.72 -19.71
N LYS A 82 11.84 13.29 -19.05
CA LYS A 82 11.81 12.98 -17.60
C LYS A 82 12.92 12.03 -17.12
N LYS A 83 13.33 11.09 -17.98
CA LYS A 83 14.44 10.17 -17.70
C LYS A 83 15.81 10.86 -17.54
N LEU A 84 15.97 12.05 -18.10
CA LEU A 84 17.20 12.83 -18.06
C LEU A 84 17.19 13.93 -16.98
N TRP A 85 16.09 14.19 -16.29
CA TRP A 85 15.97 15.27 -15.30
C TRP A 85 17.06 15.22 -14.23
N ARG A 86 17.37 14.05 -13.69
CA ARG A 86 18.43 13.93 -12.69
C ARG A 86 19.79 14.35 -13.22
N SER A 87 20.12 13.95 -14.45
CA SER A 87 21.36 14.36 -15.10
C SER A 87 21.38 15.85 -15.45
N ALA A 88 20.25 16.41 -15.86
CA ALA A 88 20.13 17.83 -16.13
C ALA A 88 20.36 18.65 -14.84
N VAL A 89 19.73 18.28 -13.71
CA VAL A 89 19.96 18.95 -12.42
C VAL A 89 21.42 18.78 -11.96
N ASP A 90 22.02 17.60 -12.13
CA ASP A 90 23.44 17.38 -11.79
C ASP A 90 24.35 18.36 -12.56
N LYS A 91 24.10 18.58 -13.85
CA LYS A 91 24.82 19.57 -14.65
C LYS A 91 24.61 21.02 -14.22
N LEU A 92 23.42 21.35 -13.70
CA LEU A 92 23.13 22.69 -13.20
C LEU A 92 23.93 23.04 -11.94
N ILE A 93 24.22 22.06 -11.06
CA ILE A 93 24.79 22.28 -9.73
C ILE A 93 26.25 21.81 -9.58
N HIS A 94 26.76 21.00 -10.52
CA HIS A 94 28.09 20.40 -10.43
C HIS A 94 28.97 20.75 -11.64
N THR A 95 30.12 21.37 -11.35
CA THR A 95 31.13 21.75 -12.33
C THR A 95 32.09 20.58 -12.57
N THR A 96 32.32 20.28 -13.85
CA THR A 96 33.30 19.29 -14.30
C THR A 96 34.15 19.89 -15.40
N ALA A 97 35.20 19.17 -15.87
CA ALA A 97 36.03 19.62 -16.97
C ALA A 97 35.22 19.98 -18.24
N GLY A 98 34.11 19.27 -18.50
CA GLY A 98 33.25 19.47 -19.67
C GLY A 98 31.92 20.21 -19.36
N ASN A 99 31.70 20.69 -18.15
CA ASN A 99 30.45 21.35 -17.76
C ASN A 99 30.69 22.45 -16.73
N LYS A 100 30.33 23.68 -17.05
CA LYS A 100 30.31 24.81 -16.12
C LYS A 100 28.91 24.86 -15.46
N ALA A 101 28.84 24.62 -14.17
CA ALA A 101 27.58 24.66 -13.43
C ALA A 101 26.98 26.05 -13.42
N ARG A 102 25.65 26.13 -13.52
CA ARG A 102 24.90 27.40 -13.35
C ARG A 102 24.82 27.83 -11.88
N TYR A 103 24.85 26.85 -10.95
CA TYR A 103 24.83 27.05 -9.51
C TYR A 103 26.09 26.49 -8.84
N PRO A 104 27.29 27.05 -9.08
CA PRO A 104 28.57 26.53 -8.59
C PRO A 104 28.71 26.61 -7.05
N GLU A 105 27.81 27.35 -6.38
CA GLU A 105 27.77 27.46 -4.93
C GLU A 105 27.49 26.12 -4.27
N PHE A 106 26.82 25.18 -4.96
CA PHE A 106 26.63 23.83 -4.47
C PHE A 106 27.95 23.13 -4.21
N ASP A 107 28.85 23.15 -5.18
CA ASP A 107 30.16 22.50 -5.05
C ASP A 107 31.02 23.15 -3.98
N LYS A 108 30.93 24.47 -3.80
CA LYS A 108 31.63 25.19 -2.71
C LYS A 108 31.13 24.78 -1.34
N LYS A 109 29.78 24.71 -1.16
CA LYS A 109 29.15 24.35 0.12
C LYS A 109 29.28 22.86 0.46
N PHE A 110 29.17 21.98 -0.54
CA PHE A 110 29.15 20.53 -0.37
C PHE A 110 30.37 19.84 -0.96
N LYS A 111 31.55 20.44 -0.81
CA LYS A 111 32.83 20.03 -1.43
C LYS A 111 33.20 18.57 -1.22
N THR A 112 32.88 18.00 -0.07
CA THR A 112 33.22 16.61 0.28
C THR A 112 32.15 15.59 -0.07
N MET A 113 31.01 16.02 -0.65
CA MET A 113 29.89 15.13 -0.93
C MET A 113 30.20 14.07 -2.00
N PRO A 114 30.07 12.76 -1.69
CA PRO A 114 30.25 11.72 -2.68
C PRO A 114 29.22 11.83 -3.80
N GLY A 115 29.61 11.52 -5.05
CA GLY A 115 28.72 11.61 -6.22
C GLY A 115 27.43 10.79 -6.11
N TYR A 116 27.46 9.63 -5.41
CA TYR A 116 26.25 8.85 -5.17
C TYR A 116 25.30 9.52 -4.18
N THR A 117 25.81 10.19 -3.14
CA THR A 117 25.02 11.02 -2.22
C THR A 117 24.40 12.20 -2.95
N ARG A 118 25.17 12.88 -3.81
CA ARG A 118 24.66 13.98 -4.65
C ARG A 118 23.49 13.51 -5.55
N ARG A 119 23.64 12.37 -6.20
CA ARG A 119 22.56 11.78 -7.02
C ARG A 119 21.32 11.45 -6.22
N MET A 120 21.47 10.97 -4.98
CA MET A 120 20.36 10.74 -4.06
C MET A 120 19.65 12.06 -3.71
N VAL A 121 20.40 13.06 -3.28
CA VAL A 121 19.88 14.38 -2.91
C VAL A 121 19.09 15.02 -4.07
N ILE A 122 19.62 14.94 -5.30
CA ILE A 122 18.93 15.41 -6.51
C ILE A 122 17.62 14.63 -6.74
N ALA A 123 17.65 13.31 -6.58
CA ALA A 123 16.45 12.48 -6.77
C ALA A 123 15.35 12.80 -5.76
N ASP A 124 15.71 13.01 -4.49
CA ASP A 124 14.78 13.39 -3.43
C ASP A 124 14.19 14.79 -3.68
N ALA A 125 15.03 15.77 -4.04
CA ALA A 125 14.59 17.12 -4.36
C ALA A 125 13.63 17.13 -5.57
N LEU A 126 13.94 16.39 -6.64
CA LEU A 126 13.04 16.23 -7.79
C LEU A 126 11.72 15.59 -7.39
N GLY A 127 11.73 14.58 -6.53
CA GLY A 127 10.51 13.94 -6.00
C GLY A 127 9.63 14.93 -5.24
N MET A 128 10.21 15.74 -4.37
CA MET A 128 9.51 16.75 -3.57
C MET A 128 8.90 17.85 -4.45
N VAL A 129 9.68 18.42 -5.40
CA VAL A 129 9.17 19.48 -6.29
C VAL A 129 8.07 18.96 -7.21
N ARG A 130 8.22 17.76 -7.77
CA ARG A 130 7.18 17.15 -8.61
C ARG A 130 5.89 16.95 -7.83
N SER A 131 5.97 16.38 -6.64
CA SER A 131 4.81 16.17 -5.78
C SER A 131 4.13 17.50 -5.42
N TYR A 132 4.90 18.53 -5.09
CA TYR A 132 4.40 19.88 -4.85
C TYR A 132 3.65 20.42 -6.07
N LYS A 133 4.29 20.43 -7.26
CA LYS A 133 3.69 20.94 -8.51
C LYS A 133 2.42 20.19 -8.90
N GLU A 134 2.41 18.85 -8.77
CA GLU A 134 1.22 18.02 -9.05
C GLU A 134 0.08 18.33 -8.05
N ASN A 135 0.39 18.49 -6.77
CA ASN A 135 -0.62 18.83 -5.76
C ASN A 135 -1.15 20.26 -5.92
N HIS A 136 -0.28 21.21 -6.25
CA HIS A 136 -0.65 22.60 -6.51
C HIS A 136 -1.57 22.70 -7.73
N ALA A 137 -1.22 22.05 -8.84
CA ALA A 137 -2.07 22.00 -10.03
C ALA A 137 -3.46 21.39 -9.73
N LYS A 138 -3.52 20.30 -8.94
CA LYS A 138 -4.81 19.75 -8.49
C LYS A 138 -5.60 20.73 -7.62
N TRP A 139 -4.93 21.45 -6.74
CA TRP A 139 -5.57 22.43 -5.88
C TRP A 139 -6.14 23.60 -6.70
N GLU A 140 -5.44 24.06 -7.73
CA GLU A 140 -5.92 25.10 -8.64
C GLU A 140 -7.18 24.69 -9.41
N THR A 141 -7.33 23.41 -9.78
CA THR A 141 -8.52 22.90 -10.48
C THR A 141 -9.77 22.80 -9.61
N LEU A 142 -9.64 22.88 -8.28
CA LEU A 142 -10.78 22.86 -7.37
C LEU A 142 -11.52 24.20 -7.39
N LYS A 143 -12.85 24.16 -7.19
CA LYS A 143 -13.66 25.37 -6.99
C LYS A 143 -13.20 26.10 -5.71
N PRO A 144 -13.20 27.45 -5.67
CA PRO A 144 -12.74 28.21 -4.50
C PRO A 144 -13.33 27.74 -3.16
N ALA A 145 -14.61 27.38 -3.13
CA ALA A 145 -15.30 26.89 -1.93
C ALA A 145 -14.84 25.45 -1.48
N GLU A 146 -14.19 24.72 -2.36
CA GLU A 146 -13.69 23.35 -2.10
C GLU A 146 -12.19 23.34 -1.81
N ARG A 147 -11.50 24.47 -2.01
CA ARG A 147 -10.06 24.60 -1.76
C ARG A 147 -9.78 24.60 -0.27
N GLY A 148 -8.95 23.65 0.16
CA GLY A 148 -8.30 23.73 1.47
C GLY A 148 -7.12 24.69 1.46
N ALA A 149 -6.22 24.58 2.46
CA ALA A 149 -4.98 25.35 2.49
C ALA A 149 -4.14 25.07 1.23
N GLU A 150 -3.50 26.11 0.72
CA GLU A 150 -2.61 25.99 -0.43
C GLU A 150 -1.47 25.02 -0.14
N PRO A 151 -1.16 24.10 -1.07
CA PRO A 151 -0.03 23.21 -0.91
C PRO A 151 1.29 23.98 -0.77
N THR A 152 2.07 23.64 0.24
CA THR A 152 3.39 24.23 0.46
C THR A 152 4.49 23.22 0.21
N LEU A 153 5.62 23.70 -0.33
CA LEU A 153 6.80 22.86 -0.49
C LEU A 153 7.58 22.81 0.83
N GLY A 154 7.40 21.73 1.57
CA GLY A 154 8.10 21.49 2.84
C GLY A 154 9.16 20.41 2.74
N ILE A 155 10.36 20.68 3.28
CA ILE A 155 11.37 19.65 3.49
C ILE A 155 11.18 19.12 4.90
N PRO A 156 10.99 17.79 5.08
CA PRO A 156 10.74 17.22 6.39
C PRO A 156 11.82 17.61 7.42
N PRO A 157 11.45 17.99 8.65
CA PRO A 157 12.43 18.33 9.70
C PRO A 157 13.31 17.12 10.07
N ARG A 158 12.77 15.90 9.92
CA ARG A 158 13.52 14.65 10.03
C ARG A 158 13.73 14.09 8.64
N TYR A 159 14.96 14.20 8.16
CA TYR A 159 15.33 13.67 6.86
C TYR A 159 15.76 12.21 7.00
N GLU A 160 15.16 11.34 6.18
CA GLU A 160 15.52 9.92 6.09
C GLU A 160 16.69 9.76 5.13
N LEU A 161 17.78 9.12 5.59
CA LEU A 161 18.94 8.89 4.77
C LEU A 161 18.68 7.76 3.78
N THR A 162 18.73 8.05 2.50
CA THR A 162 18.71 7.05 1.43
C THR A 162 20.13 6.83 0.91
N PHE A 163 20.59 5.59 0.88
CA PHE A 163 21.89 5.25 0.35
C PHE A 163 21.75 4.80 -1.10
N TYR A 164 21.79 5.79 -2.03
CA TYR A 164 21.73 5.50 -3.46
C TYR A 164 22.97 4.71 -3.84
N ASP A 165 22.77 3.44 -4.16
CA ASP A 165 23.85 2.49 -4.22
C ASP A 165 23.80 1.66 -5.50
N GLN A 166 24.58 2.06 -6.48
CA GLN A 166 25.00 1.15 -7.54
C GLN A 166 26.35 0.56 -7.11
N GLU A 167 26.50 -0.76 -7.16
CA GLU A 167 27.74 -1.46 -6.84
C GLU A 167 28.18 -1.38 -5.36
N ARG A 168 27.24 -1.15 -4.43
CA ARG A 168 27.48 -1.12 -2.98
C ARG A 168 28.55 -0.12 -2.53
N ARG A 169 28.60 1.05 -3.16
CA ARG A 169 29.56 2.11 -2.83
C ARG A 169 29.21 2.96 -1.62
N MET A 170 27.95 2.93 -1.18
CA MET A 170 27.46 3.72 -0.03
C MET A 170 26.93 2.85 1.11
N SER A 171 26.57 1.59 0.83
CA SER A 171 26.17 0.60 1.82
C SER A 171 26.77 -0.76 1.51
N ARG A 172 27.12 -1.51 2.56
CA ARG A 172 27.69 -2.86 2.45
C ARG A 172 26.97 -3.78 3.42
N LEU A 173 26.65 -4.98 2.94
CA LEU A 173 26.03 -6.01 3.77
C LEU A 173 26.98 -7.21 3.84
N SER A 174 27.37 -7.60 5.03
CA SER A 174 28.20 -8.76 5.33
C SER A 174 27.54 -9.60 6.42
N LYS A 175 28.13 -10.72 6.77
CA LYS A 175 27.60 -11.70 7.77
C LYS A 175 27.20 -11.02 9.09
N GLY A 176 25.91 -10.64 9.22
CA GLY A 176 25.38 -9.99 10.43
C GLY A 176 25.77 -8.53 10.64
N GLN A 177 26.34 -7.88 9.65
CA GLN A 177 26.84 -6.52 9.74
C GLN A 177 26.39 -5.69 8.54
N ILE A 178 26.15 -4.41 8.76
CA ILE A 178 25.92 -3.42 7.70
C ILE A 178 26.92 -2.28 7.81
N GLY A 179 27.61 -1.97 6.72
CA GLY A 179 28.45 -0.78 6.60
C GLY A 179 27.68 0.32 5.89
N LEU A 180 27.72 1.52 6.42
CA LEU A 180 27.12 2.72 5.84
C LEU A 180 28.19 3.81 5.74
N LYS A 181 28.21 4.51 4.59
CA LYS A 181 29.11 5.65 4.42
C LYS A 181 28.43 6.91 4.94
N LEU A 182 28.94 7.44 6.06
CA LEU A 182 28.38 8.56 6.79
C LEU A 182 29.34 9.73 6.86
N TYR A 183 28.81 10.92 7.17
CA TYR A 183 29.54 12.17 7.32
C TYR A 183 29.74 12.51 8.80
N ASP A 184 30.97 12.69 9.22
CA ASP A 184 31.36 12.97 10.60
C ASP A 184 31.52 14.47 10.93
N GLY A 185 31.09 15.34 10.02
CA GLY A 185 31.28 16.79 10.11
C GLY A 185 32.50 17.29 9.36
N LYS A 186 33.44 16.43 8.97
CA LYS A 186 34.66 16.76 8.21
C LYS A 186 34.81 15.95 6.95
N LYS A 187 34.64 14.64 7.04
CA LYS A 187 34.82 13.70 5.92
C LYS A 187 33.73 12.64 5.89
N TRP A 188 33.64 11.94 4.76
CA TRP A 188 32.80 10.77 4.59
C TRP A 188 33.64 9.51 4.81
N ASP A 189 33.20 8.68 5.79
CA ASP A 189 33.90 7.43 6.10
C ASP A 189 32.93 6.26 6.30
N TRP A 190 33.46 5.04 6.35
CA TRP A 190 32.67 3.84 6.58
C TRP A 190 32.46 3.61 8.06
N TYR A 191 31.17 3.41 8.44
CA TYR A 191 30.76 3.05 9.81
C TYR A 191 29.98 1.76 9.75
N TYR A 192 30.29 0.84 10.66
CA TYR A 192 29.75 -0.52 10.66
C TYR A 192 28.82 -0.70 11.84
N PHE A 193 27.73 -1.45 11.59
CA PHE A 193 26.67 -1.69 12.55
C PHE A 193 26.31 -3.16 12.59
N GLN A 194 25.99 -3.66 13.80
CA GLN A 194 25.50 -5.02 14.03
C GLN A 194 24.01 -5.10 13.73
N ILE A 195 23.61 -6.12 12.99
CA ILE A 195 22.23 -6.54 12.77
C ILE A 195 22.03 -7.97 13.31
N SER A 196 20.77 -8.42 13.47
CA SER A 196 20.55 -9.79 13.94
C SER A 196 20.98 -10.85 12.90
N ALA A 197 21.42 -12.01 13.38
CA ALA A 197 21.82 -13.11 12.49
C ALA A 197 20.64 -13.61 11.64
N SER A 198 19.43 -13.62 12.19
CA SER A 198 18.20 -13.97 11.47
C SER A 198 17.88 -13.01 10.33
N ASP A 199 18.05 -11.69 10.57
CA ASP A 199 17.83 -10.66 9.56
C ASP A 199 18.88 -10.77 8.44
N ALA A 200 20.14 -10.98 8.81
CA ALA A 200 21.21 -11.17 7.83
C ALA A 200 20.97 -12.40 6.94
N ALA A 201 20.58 -13.54 7.53
CA ALA A 201 20.23 -14.75 6.81
C ALA A 201 19.03 -14.56 5.87
N TYR A 202 18.01 -13.83 6.34
CA TYR A 202 16.83 -13.50 5.55
C TYR A 202 17.19 -12.62 4.33
N LEU A 203 17.97 -11.55 4.53
CA LEU A 203 18.44 -10.68 3.44
C LEU A 203 19.28 -11.43 2.42
N ALA A 204 20.19 -12.28 2.88
CA ALA A 204 21.02 -13.09 1.99
C ALA A 204 20.18 -14.05 1.14
N ARG A 205 19.12 -14.63 1.70
CA ARG A 205 18.20 -15.51 0.98
C ARG A 205 17.39 -14.76 -0.08
N ILE A 206 16.77 -13.62 0.30
CA ILE A 206 15.94 -12.84 -0.62
C ILE A 206 16.78 -12.17 -1.71
N GLY A 207 17.96 -11.67 -1.38
CA GLY A 207 18.85 -11.01 -2.33
C GLY A 207 19.33 -11.93 -3.47
N LYS A 208 19.21 -13.26 -3.34
CA LYS A 208 19.49 -14.21 -4.42
C LYS A 208 18.43 -14.23 -5.53
N SER A 209 17.17 -13.95 -5.17
CA SER A 209 16.02 -14.07 -6.09
C SER A 209 15.40 -12.72 -6.48
N ARG A 210 15.73 -11.63 -5.79
CA ARG A 210 15.15 -10.32 -5.99
C ARG A 210 16.21 -9.24 -6.06
N LYS A 211 15.97 -8.21 -6.88
CA LYS A 211 16.85 -7.06 -6.98
C LYS A 211 16.70 -6.19 -5.72
N MET A 212 17.78 -6.05 -4.98
CA MET A 212 17.83 -5.12 -3.85
C MET A 212 17.98 -3.68 -4.36
N LEU A 213 17.11 -2.80 -3.87
CA LEU A 213 17.15 -1.36 -4.15
C LEU A 213 17.96 -0.63 -3.05
N SER A 214 18.13 0.67 -3.24
CA SER A 214 18.85 1.53 -2.28
C SER A 214 18.23 1.45 -0.88
N PRO A 215 18.99 1.12 0.16
CA PRO A 215 18.46 1.07 1.52
C PRO A 215 18.25 2.49 2.07
N THR A 216 17.29 2.61 3.00
CA THR A 216 17.05 3.86 3.74
C THR A 216 17.22 3.65 5.23
N VAL A 217 17.74 4.66 5.93
CA VAL A 217 17.91 4.64 7.38
C VAL A 217 17.02 5.68 8.02
N GLN A 218 16.30 5.29 9.06
CA GLN A 218 15.44 6.17 9.84
C GLN A 218 15.55 5.89 11.34
N LYS A 219 15.18 6.88 12.15
CA LYS A 219 15.09 6.73 13.61
C LYS A 219 13.61 6.63 14.02
N ILE A 220 13.21 5.45 14.53
CA ILE A 220 11.85 5.22 15.03
C ILE A 220 11.93 4.88 16.52
N ARG A 221 11.20 5.63 17.36
CA ARG A 221 11.11 5.39 18.81
C ARG A 221 12.47 5.27 19.49
N GLY A 222 13.42 6.11 19.08
CA GLY A 222 14.77 6.13 19.63
C GLY A 222 15.74 5.07 19.11
N ARG A 223 15.30 4.19 18.20
CA ARG A 223 16.13 3.16 17.58
C ARG A 223 16.32 3.45 16.10
N TYR A 224 17.48 3.12 15.58
CA TYR A 224 17.77 3.19 14.16
C TYR A 224 17.33 1.90 13.47
N GLU A 225 16.66 2.06 12.34
CA GLU A 225 16.19 0.98 11.48
C GLU A 225 16.68 1.21 10.06
N VAL A 226 17.09 0.14 9.40
CA VAL A 226 17.42 0.13 7.97
C VAL A 226 16.32 -0.56 7.22
N ARG A 227 15.80 0.10 6.20
CA ARG A 227 14.79 -0.45 5.28
C ARG A 227 15.45 -0.90 4.01
N PHE A 228 15.33 -2.17 3.72
CA PHE A 228 15.74 -2.78 2.47
C PHE A 228 14.54 -2.99 1.58
N CYS A 229 14.50 -2.32 0.44
CA CYS A 229 13.48 -2.54 -0.56
C CYS A 229 13.99 -3.53 -1.61
N PHE A 230 13.16 -4.52 -1.95
CA PHE A 230 13.44 -5.49 -2.99
C PHE A 230 12.41 -5.34 -4.11
N GLU A 231 12.86 -5.45 -5.34
CA GLU A 231 12.04 -5.41 -6.54
C GLU A 231 12.01 -6.79 -7.19
N GLU A 232 10.81 -7.25 -7.49
CA GLU A 232 10.55 -8.50 -8.20
C GLU A 232 9.56 -8.23 -9.33
N ARG A 233 9.79 -8.78 -10.51
CA ARG A 233 8.80 -8.74 -11.59
C ARG A 233 7.95 -10.01 -11.52
N LYS A 234 6.64 -9.83 -11.42
CA LYS A 234 5.66 -10.92 -11.41
C LYS A 234 4.74 -10.79 -12.61
N GLU A 235 4.48 -11.89 -13.26
CA GLU A 235 3.42 -11.98 -14.25
C GLU A 235 2.09 -12.17 -13.54
N LEU A 236 1.12 -11.32 -13.90
CA LEU A 236 -0.25 -11.44 -13.45
C LEU A 236 -1.04 -12.29 -14.46
N VAL A 237 -2.13 -12.89 -14.01
CA VAL A 237 -3.10 -13.57 -14.88
C VAL A 237 -3.44 -12.68 -16.08
N GLN A 238 -3.59 -13.25 -17.25
CA GLN A 238 -3.87 -12.51 -18.49
C GLN A 238 -5.16 -11.68 -18.38
N ASN A 239 -5.16 -10.44 -18.89
CA ASN A 239 -6.23 -9.48 -18.66
C ASN A 239 -7.36 -9.53 -19.73
N ASP A 240 -7.18 -10.30 -20.78
CA ASP A 240 -8.08 -10.41 -21.93
C ASP A 240 -9.17 -11.49 -21.77
N ARG A 241 -9.01 -12.40 -20.80
CA ARG A 241 -9.91 -13.53 -20.53
C ARG A 241 -10.63 -13.43 -19.19
N LYS A 242 -11.18 -12.28 -18.84
CA LYS A 242 -11.80 -12.07 -17.52
C LYS A 242 -13.08 -12.86 -17.29
N LEU A 243 -13.78 -13.24 -18.38
CA LEU A 243 -14.96 -14.10 -18.28
C LEU A 243 -14.58 -15.56 -17.95
N ASP A 244 -13.32 -15.96 -18.19
CA ASP A 244 -12.82 -17.29 -17.82
C ASP A 244 -12.30 -17.34 -16.36
N TYR A 245 -12.30 -16.19 -15.66
CA TYR A 245 -11.76 -16.12 -14.30
C TYR A 245 -12.61 -16.85 -13.28
N LYS A 246 -11.93 -17.53 -12.37
CA LYS A 246 -12.46 -17.88 -11.06
C LYS A 246 -12.13 -16.74 -10.09
N ILE A 247 -13.16 -16.11 -9.55
CA ILE A 247 -12.98 -14.92 -8.70
C ILE A 247 -13.31 -15.21 -7.23
N LEU A 248 -12.65 -14.48 -6.32
CA LEU A 248 -13.04 -14.37 -4.91
C LEU A 248 -13.69 -13.00 -4.71
N ALA A 249 -15.00 -12.95 -4.60
CA ALA A 249 -15.73 -11.73 -4.28
C ALA A 249 -15.82 -11.56 -2.75
N VAL A 250 -15.53 -10.34 -2.26
CA VAL A 250 -15.36 -10.06 -0.84
C VAL A 250 -16.15 -8.83 -0.44
N ASP A 251 -17.03 -9.01 0.55
CA ASP A 251 -17.67 -7.94 1.30
C ASP A 251 -16.95 -7.77 2.66
N LEU A 252 -16.42 -6.57 2.93
CA LEU A 252 -15.72 -6.25 4.19
C LEU A 252 -16.72 -5.70 5.20
N GLY A 253 -16.96 -6.44 6.26
CA GLY A 253 -17.93 -6.10 7.31
C GLY A 253 -17.32 -5.42 8.54
N ILE A 254 -18.21 -4.97 9.44
CA ILE A 254 -17.87 -4.44 10.76
C ILE A 254 -18.07 -5.51 11.84
N ASN A 255 -19.04 -6.40 11.66
CA ASN A 255 -19.39 -7.46 12.60
C ASN A 255 -18.66 -8.77 12.29
N ALA A 256 -18.41 -9.04 11.03
CA ALA A 256 -17.52 -10.09 10.57
C ALA A 256 -16.37 -9.42 9.81
N ALA A 257 -15.16 -9.97 9.90
CA ALA A 257 -14.00 -9.39 9.22
C ALA A 257 -14.19 -9.32 7.70
N ALA A 258 -14.77 -10.37 7.12
CA ALA A 258 -15.18 -10.41 5.71
C ALA A 258 -16.19 -11.53 5.47
N SER A 259 -17.12 -11.32 4.54
CA SER A 259 -17.91 -12.36 3.88
C SER A 259 -17.44 -12.53 2.45
N TRP A 260 -17.39 -13.76 1.99
CA TRP A 260 -16.76 -14.05 0.70
C TRP A 260 -17.48 -15.14 -0.07
N CYS A 261 -17.37 -15.11 -1.37
CA CYS A 261 -17.76 -16.23 -2.26
C CYS A 261 -16.77 -16.39 -3.41
N VAL A 262 -16.57 -17.64 -3.82
CA VAL A 262 -15.79 -18.00 -5.00
C VAL A 262 -16.75 -18.38 -6.09
N MET A 263 -16.66 -17.71 -7.25
CA MET A 263 -17.59 -17.95 -8.35
C MET A 263 -16.94 -17.76 -9.71
N THR A 264 -17.61 -18.28 -10.75
CA THR A 264 -17.28 -18.20 -12.16
C THR A 264 -18.37 -17.44 -12.94
N ALA A 265 -18.09 -17.05 -14.18
CA ALA A 265 -18.98 -16.21 -14.98
C ALA A 265 -20.33 -16.88 -15.32
N ASP A 266 -20.38 -18.21 -15.33
CA ASP A 266 -21.61 -18.99 -15.47
C ASP A 266 -22.52 -18.89 -14.23
N GLY A 267 -22.09 -18.20 -13.17
CA GLY A 267 -22.82 -18.02 -11.92
C GLY A 267 -22.68 -19.15 -10.92
N THR A 268 -21.84 -20.14 -11.19
CA THR A 268 -21.55 -21.21 -10.25
C THR A 268 -20.80 -20.67 -9.05
N VAL A 269 -21.32 -20.90 -7.84
CA VAL A 269 -20.68 -20.59 -6.57
C VAL A 269 -19.97 -21.84 -6.07
N HIS A 270 -18.64 -21.89 -6.19
CA HIS A 270 -17.81 -23.03 -5.79
C HIS A 270 -17.62 -23.13 -4.29
N ALA A 271 -17.47 -21.99 -3.63
CA ALA A 271 -17.31 -21.90 -2.17
C ALA A 271 -17.79 -20.54 -1.67
N LYS A 272 -18.20 -20.49 -0.40
CA LYS A 272 -18.59 -19.24 0.27
C LYS A 272 -18.38 -19.38 1.78
N GLY A 273 -18.20 -18.28 2.46
CA GLY A 273 -18.03 -18.31 3.92
C GLY A 273 -17.94 -16.92 4.53
N VAL A 274 -17.80 -16.92 5.84
CA VAL A 274 -17.63 -15.74 6.67
C VAL A 274 -16.35 -15.91 7.47
N ILE A 275 -15.53 -14.85 7.53
CA ILE A 275 -14.31 -14.82 8.33
C ILE A 275 -14.63 -14.15 9.66
N HIS A 276 -14.52 -14.90 10.75
CA HIS A 276 -14.54 -14.40 12.11
C HIS A 276 -13.14 -14.51 12.72
N LEU A 277 -12.63 -13.42 13.24
CA LEU A 277 -11.32 -13.33 13.89
C LEU A 277 -11.53 -12.99 15.36
N THR A 278 -12.18 -13.89 16.07
CA THR A 278 -12.69 -13.70 17.45
C THR A 278 -11.58 -13.21 18.40
N CYS A 279 -10.40 -13.81 18.34
CA CYS A 279 -9.27 -13.43 19.22
C CYS A 279 -8.80 -11.98 18.97
N GLU A 280 -8.66 -11.61 17.70
CA GLU A 280 -8.21 -10.26 17.30
C GLU A 280 -9.30 -9.22 17.57
N GLU A 281 -10.56 -9.56 17.32
CA GLU A 281 -11.72 -8.72 17.60
C GLU A 281 -11.90 -8.47 19.10
N ASP A 282 -11.81 -9.50 19.93
CA ASP A 282 -11.86 -9.38 21.39
C ASP A 282 -10.70 -8.57 21.95
N ARG A 283 -9.51 -8.77 21.40
CA ARG A 283 -8.33 -7.96 21.76
C ARG A 283 -8.56 -6.49 21.43
N LEU A 284 -9.08 -6.19 20.25
CA LEU A 284 -9.39 -4.83 19.83
C LEU A 284 -10.47 -4.23 20.73
N ASN A 285 -11.56 -4.93 21.01
CA ASN A 285 -12.65 -4.48 21.87
C ASN A 285 -12.16 -4.18 23.30
N ARG A 286 -11.32 -5.03 23.89
CA ARG A 286 -10.68 -4.77 25.20
C ARG A 286 -9.85 -3.50 25.20
N MET A 287 -9.06 -3.26 24.13
CA MET A 287 -8.25 -2.05 24.03
C MET A 287 -9.09 -0.80 23.82
N ILE A 288 -10.20 -0.87 23.08
CA ILE A 288 -11.17 0.22 22.90
C ILE A 288 -11.82 0.56 24.24
N ASN A 289 -12.27 -0.44 25.00
CA ASN A 289 -12.89 -0.22 26.31
C ASN A 289 -11.91 0.43 27.29
N ARG A 290 -10.65 -0.04 27.31
CA ARG A 290 -9.59 0.59 28.12
C ARG A 290 -9.34 2.04 27.71
N LYS A 291 -9.35 2.35 26.42
CA LYS A 291 -9.24 3.73 25.92
C LYS A 291 -10.41 4.60 26.42
N ARG A 292 -11.64 4.09 26.38
CA ARG A 292 -12.83 4.80 26.90
C ARG A 292 -12.72 5.10 28.38
N GLN A 293 -12.29 4.13 29.19
CA GLN A 293 -12.07 4.34 30.64
C GLN A 293 -11.04 5.46 30.90
N TYR A 294 -9.93 5.50 30.15
CA TYR A 294 -8.95 6.58 30.27
C TYR A 294 -9.54 7.94 29.87
N GLN A 295 -10.34 7.98 28.80
CA GLN A 295 -11.01 9.21 28.35
C GLN A 295 -12.02 9.72 29.39
N GLN A 296 -12.85 8.82 29.96
CA GLN A 296 -13.82 9.16 31.00
C GLN A 296 -13.14 9.66 32.29
N ALA A 297 -11.98 9.11 32.62
CA ALA A 297 -11.16 9.56 33.76
C ALA A 297 -10.34 10.83 33.47
N GLY A 298 -10.53 11.49 32.30
CA GLY A 298 -9.75 12.68 31.92
C GLY A 298 -8.26 12.43 31.66
N LYS A 299 -7.84 11.17 31.68
CA LYS A 299 -6.42 10.79 31.55
C LYS A 299 -6.02 10.70 30.07
N LYS A 300 -4.97 11.43 29.69
CA LYS A 300 -4.34 11.32 28.35
C LYS A 300 -3.23 10.27 28.41
N SER A 301 -3.33 9.21 27.59
CA SER A 301 -2.29 8.17 27.49
C SER A 301 -1.99 7.82 26.05
N SER A 302 -0.86 8.32 25.53
CA SER A 302 -0.38 7.99 24.19
C SER A 302 -0.14 6.49 24.01
N CYS A 303 0.20 5.79 25.09
CA CYS A 303 0.42 4.35 25.09
C CYS A 303 -0.86 3.56 24.78
N VAL A 304 -1.99 3.93 25.42
CA VAL A 304 -3.28 3.28 25.20
C VAL A 304 -3.78 3.50 23.77
N TYR A 305 -3.66 4.73 23.25
CA TYR A 305 -4.01 5.00 21.84
C TYR A 305 -3.16 4.19 20.86
N ARG A 306 -1.88 4.01 21.15
CA ARG A 306 -1.00 3.18 20.34
C ARG A 306 -1.39 1.71 20.39
N TRP A 307 -1.79 1.17 21.53
CA TRP A 307 -2.24 -0.22 21.65
C TRP A 307 -3.52 -0.47 20.85
N VAL A 308 -4.51 0.44 20.90
CA VAL A 308 -5.71 0.35 20.07
C VAL A 308 -5.36 0.36 18.59
N LYS A 309 -4.48 1.28 18.16
CA LYS A 309 -4.03 1.37 16.77
C LYS A 309 -3.33 0.08 16.31
N GLU A 310 -2.49 -0.48 17.17
CA GLU A 310 -1.78 -1.72 16.86
C GLU A 310 -2.71 -2.94 16.83
N ALA A 311 -3.63 -3.09 17.79
CA ALA A 311 -4.63 -4.16 17.77
C ALA A 311 -5.48 -4.11 16.49
N ASN A 312 -5.92 -2.92 16.09
CA ASN A 312 -6.66 -2.71 14.85
C ASN A 312 -5.82 -3.05 13.59
N ARG A 313 -4.53 -2.74 13.62
CA ARG A 313 -3.60 -3.11 12.54
C ARG A 313 -3.43 -4.63 12.45
N GLN A 314 -3.34 -5.33 13.58
CA GLN A 314 -3.24 -6.80 13.61
C GLN A 314 -4.49 -7.46 13.06
N LEU A 315 -5.68 -6.96 13.39
CA LEU A 315 -6.94 -7.43 12.81
C LEU A 315 -6.92 -7.29 11.27
N SER A 316 -6.48 -6.14 10.74
CA SER A 316 -6.35 -5.94 9.28
C SER A 316 -5.38 -6.93 8.62
N ILE A 317 -4.27 -7.24 9.29
CA ILE A 317 -3.28 -8.20 8.80
C ILE A 317 -3.85 -9.61 8.79
N ALA A 318 -4.53 -10.01 9.86
CA ALA A 318 -5.15 -11.33 9.99
C ALA A 318 -6.24 -11.53 8.93
N THR A 319 -7.12 -10.52 8.74
CA THR A 319 -8.14 -10.53 7.68
C THR A 319 -7.52 -10.70 6.29
N ALA A 320 -6.48 -9.92 5.98
CA ALA A 320 -5.81 -10.01 4.68
C ALA A 320 -5.16 -11.38 4.46
N LYS A 321 -4.51 -11.95 5.48
CA LYS A 321 -3.93 -13.29 5.41
C LYS A 321 -4.99 -14.38 5.17
N ALA A 322 -6.12 -14.32 5.89
CA ALA A 322 -7.21 -15.28 5.73
C ALA A 322 -7.79 -15.22 4.30
N LEU A 323 -8.02 -14.02 3.76
CA LEU A 323 -8.50 -13.86 2.38
C LEU A 323 -7.52 -14.42 1.34
N ILE A 324 -6.23 -14.18 1.52
CA ILE A 324 -5.19 -14.70 0.62
C ILE A 324 -5.05 -16.22 0.74
N SER A 325 -5.19 -16.81 1.94
CA SER A 325 -5.22 -18.26 2.10
C SER A 325 -6.36 -18.89 1.31
N ILE A 326 -7.58 -18.38 1.48
CA ILE A 326 -8.76 -18.81 0.74
C ILE A 326 -8.55 -18.66 -0.77
N ALA A 327 -8.05 -17.50 -1.22
CA ALA A 327 -7.78 -17.23 -2.63
C ALA A 327 -6.78 -18.25 -3.24
N SER A 328 -5.73 -18.58 -2.49
CA SER A 328 -4.71 -19.55 -2.91
C SER A 328 -5.24 -20.97 -2.93
N GLU A 329 -5.95 -21.39 -1.88
CA GLU A 329 -6.56 -22.73 -1.77
C GLU A 329 -7.58 -22.97 -2.89
N GLN A 330 -8.37 -21.96 -3.19
CA GLN A 330 -9.39 -21.99 -4.26
C GLN A 330 -8.82 -21.72 -5.65
N LYS A 331 -7.53 -21.40 -5.79
CA LYS A 331 -6.84 -21.11 -7.05
C LYS A 331 -7.57 -20.05 -7.86
N VAL A 332 -7.88 -18.90 -7.25
CA VAL A 332 -8.59 -17.81 -7.91
C VAL A 332 -7.65 -16.92 -8.72
N ASP A 333 -8.16 -16.37 -9.81
CA ASP A 333 -7.42 -15.49 -10.71
C ASP A 333 -7.48 -14.02 -10.27
N CYS A 334 -8.61 -13.64 -9.63
CA CYS A 334 -8.88 -12.27 -9.26
C CYS A 334 -9.65 -12.19 -7.94
N ILE A 335 -9.27 -11.23 -7.08
CA ILE A 335 -10.05 -10.89 -5.89
C ILE A 335 -10.81 -9.61 -6.17
N VAL A 336 -12.11 -9.60 -5.89
CA VAL A 336 -13.02 -8.50 -6.19
C VAL A 336 -13.54 -7.89 -4.91
N PHE A 337 -13.37 -6.58 -4.75
CA PHE A 337 -13.87 -5.79 -3.63
C PHE A 337 -14.89 -4.76 -4.08
N GLU A 338 -15.66 -4.24 -3.14
CA GLU A 338 -16.40 -3.00 -3.35
C GLU A 338 -15.47 -1.79 -3.38
N HIS A 339 -15.80 -0.82 -4.27
CA HIS A 339 -15.23 0.52 -4.22
C HIS A 339 -15.99 1.35 -3.18
N LEU A 340 -15.37 1.55 -2.03
CA LEU A 340 -15.97 2.26 -0.92
C LEU A 340 -15.30 3.63 -0.77
N ASP A 341 -15.93 4.68 -1.28
CA ASP A 341 -15.48 6.06 -1.10
C ASP A 341 -15.65 6.47 0.37
N GLY A 342 -14.53 6.78 1.04
CA GLY A 342 -14.50 7.15 2.46
C GLY A 342 -15.03 8.56 2.79
N LYS A 343 -15.73 9.22 1.87
CA LYS A 343 -16.17 10.63 1.99
C LYS A 343 -17.50 10.84 2.70
N GLY A 344 -18.19 9.78 3.12
CA GLY A 344 -19.45 9.89 3.86
C GLY A 344 -19.26 10.47 5.26
N LYS A 345 -20.13 11.41 5.68
CA LYS A 345 -20.20 11.87 7.09
C LYS A 345 -20.63 10.70 7.96
N ILE A 346 -19.80 10.35 8.94
CA ILE A 346 -20.15 9.34 9.95
C ILE A 346 -21.10 10.03 10.95
N HIS A 347 -22.40 9.71 10.87
CA HIS A 347 -23.39 10.19 11.84
C HIS A 347 -23.08 9.60 13.23
N GLY A 348 -23.46 10.33 14.28
CA GLY A 348 -23.31 9.90 15.68
C GLY A 348 -24.07 8.59 15.94
N GLY A 349 -23.70 7.85 16.99
CA GLY A 349 -24.39 6.63 17.39
C GLY A 349 -23.46 5.59 18.04
N ARG A 350 -24.06 4.51 18.55
CA ARG A 350 -23.38 3.43 19.28
C ARG A 350 -22.21 2.79 18.52
N TYR A 351 -22.30 2.76 17.19
CA TYR A 351 -21.29 2.13 16.32
C TYR A 351 -20.29 3.11 15.71
N ARG A 352 -20.39 4.42 16.00
CA ARG A 352 -19.52 5.46 15.42
C ARG A 352 -18.04 5.11 15.52
N GLU A 353 -17.61 4.66 16.68
CA GLU A 353 -16.21 4.33 16.92
C GLU A 353 -15.76 3.10 16.11
N ARG A 354 -16.58 2.05 16.01
CA ARG A 354 -16.29 0.85 15.21
C ARG A 354 -16.18 1.20 13.71
N ILE A 355 -17.09 2.05 13.21
CA ILE A 355 -17.06 2.53 11.81
C ILE A 355 -15.79 3.36 11.57
N HIS A 356 -15.45 4.26 12.51
CA HIS A 356 -14.24 5.08 12.39
C HIS A 356 -12.95 4.24 12.45
N MET A 357 -12.97 3.17 13.22
CA MET A 357 -11.85 2.22 13.34
C MET A 357 -11.80 1.21 12.19
N TRP A 358 -12.83 1.12 11.36
CA TRP A 358 -12.90 0.15 10.27
C TRP A 358 -11.87 0.44 9.17
N ARG A 359 -10.88 -0.41 9.07
CA ARG A 359 -9.71 -0.22 8.20
C ARG A 359 -9.86 -0.91 6.84
N LYS A 360 -11.02 -0.77 6.20
CA LYS A 360 -11.29 -1.36 4.89
C LYS A 360 -10.18 -1.12 3.84
N ASN A 361 -9.70 0.11 3.76
CA ASN A 361 -8.64 0.49 2.81
C ASN A 361 -7.30 -0.16 3.15
N ASP A 362 -6.98 -0.35 4.44
CA ASP A 362 -5.76 -1.04 4.88
C ASP A 362 -5.82 -2.54 4.53
N VAL A 363 -6.98 -3.19 4.73
CA VAL A 363 -7.21 -4.58 4.32
C VAL A 363 -7.08 -4.73 2.81
N GLN A 364 -7.78 -3.90 2.03
CA GLN A 364 -7.71 -3.95 0.56
C GLN A 364 -6.28 -3.71 0.04
N ALA A 365 -5.54 -2.74 0.61
CA ALA A 365 -4.16 -2.47 0.22
C ALA A 365 -3.25 -3.67 0.50
N ARG A 366 -3.39 -4.31 1.67
CA ARG A 366 -2.61 -5.50 2.04
C ARG A 366 -2.94 -6.70 1.15
N VAL A 367 -4.22 -6.95 0.90
CA VAL A 367 -4.65 -8.03 0.00
C VAL A 367 -4.12 -7.78 -1.40
N THR A 368 -4.20 -6.53 -1.90
CA THR A 368 -3.65 -6.16 -3.21
C THR A 368 -2.17 -6.49 -3.33
N ASP A 369 -1.39 -6.08 -2.33
CA ASP A 369 0.06 -6.33 -2.30
C ASP A 369 0.39 -7.85 -2.26
N MET A 370 -0.32 -8.60 -1.44
CA MET A 370 -0.14 -10.04 -1.32
C MET A 370 -0.63 -10.82 -2.56
N ALA A 371 -1.77 -10.44 -3.13
CA ALA A 371 -2.35 -11.05 -4.33
C ALA A 371 -1.44 -10.87 -5.54
N HIS A 372 -0.91 -9.66 -5.76
CA HIS A 372 0.02 -9.39 -6.85
C HIS A 372 1.31 -10.24 -6.74
N ARG A 373 1.81 -10.48 -5.52
CA ARG A 373 2.96 -11.39 -5.31
C ARG A 373 2.68 -12.83 -5.73
N LEU A 374 1.42 -13.23 -5.70
CA LEU A 374 0.97 -14.55 -6.13
C LEU A 374 0.52 -14.59 -7.60
N GLY A 375 0.59 -13.47 -8.32
CA GLY A 375 0.17 -13.35 -9.72
C GLY A 375 -1.33 -13.10 -9.90
N MET A 376 -2.11 -13.02 -8.80
CA MET A 376 -3.53 -12.74 -8.84
C MET A 376 -3.81 -11.28 -9.16
N ARG A 377 -4.95 -10.99 -9.79
CA ARG A 377 -5.42 -9.62 -10.02
C ARG A 377 -6.35 -9.14 -8.90
N ILE A 378 -6.49 -7.83 -8.82
CA ILE A 378 -7.48 -7.16 -7.94
C ILE A 378 -8.42 -6.35 -8.81
N SER A 379 -9.70 -6.42 -8.50
CA SER A 379 -10.73 -5.59 -9.11
C SER A 379 -11.59 -4.92 -8.04
N ARG A 380 -12.20 -3.80 -8.41
CA ARG A 380 -13.18 -3.10 -7.57
C ARG A 380 -14.43 -2.84 -8.37
N VAL A 381 -15.58 -3.05 -7.74
CA VAL A 381 -16.90 -2.81 -8.32
C VAL A 381 -17.65 -1.75 -7.53
N CYS A 382 -18.60 -1.07 -8.13
CA CYS A 382 -19.44 -0.10 -7.43
C CYS A 382 -20.25 -0.79 -6.32
N ALA A 383 -20.34 -0.14 -5.15
CA ALA A 383 -21.05 -0.68 -3.98
C ALA A 383 -22.58 -0.52 -4.06
N TRP A 384 -23.10 0.20 -5.06
CA TRP A 384 -24.53 0.48 -5.15
C TRP A 384 -25.37 -0.80 -5.27
N GLY A 385 -26.35 -0.99 -4.40
CA GLY A 385 -27.29 -2.09 -4.45
C GLY A 385 -26.77 -3.46 -4.02
N THR A 386 -25.45 -3.67 -3.84
CA THR A 386 -24.87 -4.98 -3.48
C THR A 386 -25.47 -5.56 -2.20
N SER A 387 -25.72 -4.74 -1.21
CA SER A 387 -26.33 -5.16 0.07
C SER A 387 -27.83 -4.92 0.18
N LYS A 388 -28.45 -4.31 -0.85
CA LYS A 388 -29.90 -4.03 -0.87
C LYS A 388 -30.69 -5.02 -1.72
N LEU A 389 -30.03 -5.72 -2.63
CA LEU A 389 -30.66 -6.65 -3.56
C LEU A 389 -30.38 -8.09 -3.14
N ALA A 390 -31.32 -8.98 -3.37
CA ALA A 390 -31.18 -10.41 -3.18
C ALA A 390 -30.29 -10.98 -4.30
N PHE A 391 -29.35 -11.85 -3.94
CA PHE A 391 -28.42 -12.45 -4.93
C PHE A 391 -29.12 -13.36 -5.96
N ASP A 392 -30.34 -13.81 -5.69
CA ASP A 392 -31.13 -14.64 -6.59
C ASP A 392 -32.03 -13.84 -7.55
N GLY A 393 -31.93 -12.51 -7.52
CA GLY A 393 -32.71 -11.62 -8.38
C GLY A 393 -34.18 -11.46 -7.97
N SER A 394 -34.60 -11.95 -6.80
CA SER A 394 -36.00 -11.87 -6.34
C SER A 394 -36.43 -10.46 -5.94
N GLY A 395 -35.52 -9.50 -5.79
CA GLY A 395 -35.85 -8.10 -5.48
C GLY A 395 -35.03 -7.51 -4.33
N GLN A 396 -35.60 -6.52 -3.65
CA GLN A 396 -34.94 -5.93 -2.49
C GLN A 396 -35.04 -6.84 -1.27
N VAL A 397 -34.00 -6.81 -0.43
CA VAL A 397 -33.98 -7.59 0.82
C VAL A 397 -34.60 -6.79 1.96
N ASP A 398 -35.37 -7.48 2.83
CA ASP A 398 -35.86 -6.91 4.08
C ASP A 398 -34.97 -7.37 5.26
N ARG A 399 -34.24 -6.43 5.87
CA ARG A 399 -33.34 -6.68 7.00
C ARG A 399 -34.03 -6.60 8.36
N HIS A 400 -35.26 -6.12 8.42
CA HIS A 400 -36.00 -5.93 9.66
C HIS A 400 -37.10 -6.97 9.87
N SER A 401 -37.21 -7.97 9.01
CA SER A 401 -38.22 -9.02 9.09
C SER A 401 -37.77 -10.25 9.88
N VAL A 402 -36.49 -10.35 10.21
CA VAL A 402 -35.95 -11.51 10.97
C VAL A 402 -35.64 -11.07 12.39
N TYR A 403 -36.49 -11.50 13.33
CA TYR A 403 -36.36 -11.17 14.75
C TYR A 403 -36.83 -12.35 15.61
N HIS A 404 -36.44 -12.35 16.88
CA HIS A 404 -36.99 -13.19 17.92
C HIS A 404 -37.43 -12.33 19.12
N PHE A 405 -38.19 -12.90 20.00
CA PHE A 405 -38.59 -12.22 21.23
C PHE A 405 -37.68 -12.64 22.39
N GLU A 406 -37.09 -11.64 23.07
CA GLU A 406 -36.32 -11.83 24.28
C GLU A 406 -36.89 -10.90 25.35
N HIS A 407 -37.32 -11.46 26.48
CA HIS A 407 -37.98 -10.73 27.56
C HIS A 407 -39.12 -9.81 27.07
N GLY A 408 -39.96 -10.29 26.14
CA GLY A 408 -41.10 -9.54 25.58
C GLY A 408 -40.72 -8.44 24.57
N LYS A 409 -39.44 -8.24 24.27
CA LYS A 409 -38.96 -7.25 23.29
C LYS A 409 -38.49 -7.91 22.01
N LYS A 410 -38.75 -7.27 20.86
CA LYS A 410 -38.24 -7.71 19.58
C LYS A 410 -36.73 -7.48 19.50
N VAL A 411 -35.97 -8.54 19.28
CA VAL A 411 -34.53 -8.48 19.02
C VAL A 411 -34.28 -8.86 17.55
N TYR A 412 -33.82 -7.91 16.77
CA TYR A 412 -33.59 -8.10 15.34
C TYR A 412 -32.25 -8.77 15.08
N ASN A 413 -32.26 -9.77 14.21
CA ASN A 413 -31.03 -10.37 13.71
C ASN A 413 -30.58 -9.66 12.42
N TYR A 414 -29.74 -8.65 12.56
CA TYR A 414 -29.24 -7.86 11.44
C TYR A 414 -28.29 -8.60 10.49
N SER A 415 -27.83 -9.79 10.85
CA SER A 415 -27.03 -10.64 9.95
C SER A 415 -27.88 -11.42 8.96
N LEU A 416 -29.20 -11.48 9.20
CA LEU A 416 -30.16 -12.17 8.33
C LEU A 416 -31.10 -11.18 7.66
N CYS A 417 -31.54 -11.53 6.47
CA CYS A 417 -32.58 -10.80 5.75
C CYS A 417 -33.57 -11.78 5.13
N ARG A 418 -34.77 -11.28 4.85
CA ARG A 418 -35.79 -12.00 4.09
C ARG A 418 -35.83 -11.48 2.67
N PHE A 419 -35.80 -12.39 1.70
CA PHE A 419 -35.98 -12.09 0.28
C PHE A 419 -37.47 -11.99 -0.07
N GLN A 420 -37.83 -11.40 -1.19
CA GLN A 420 -39.22 -11.24 -1.60
C GLN A 420 -39.92 -12.60 -1.85
N ASN A 421 -39.16 -13.63 -2.22
CA ASN A 421 -39.65 -14.99 -2.33
C ASN A 421 -39.80 -15.74 -0.97
N GLY A 422 -39.68 -15.03 0.16
CA GLY A 422 -39.80 -15.59 1.52
C GLY A 422 -38.54 -16.24 2.08
N LYS A 423 -37.49 -16.42 1.29
CA LYS A 423 -36.24 -17.04 1.71
C LYS A 423 -35.52 -16.19 2.76
N ILE A 424 -35.07 -16.79 3.85
CA ILE A 424 -34.19 -16.15 4.85
C ILE A 424 -32.74 -16.50 4.51
N TYR A 425 -31.88 -15.50 4.47
CA TYR A 425 -30.48 -15.67 4.08
C TYR A 425 -29.56 -14.69 4.81
N ASN A 426 -28.27 -14.99 4.86
CA ASN A 426 -27.26 -14.09 5.43
C ASN A 426 -27.05 -12.89 4.50
N CYS A 427 -27.19 -11.67 5.04
CA CYS A 427 -27.10 -10.42 4.27
C CYS A 427 -25.72 -10.24 3.62
N ASP A 428 -24.66 -10.53 4.37
CA ASP A 428 -23.29 -10.24 3.96
C ASP A 428 -22.82 -11.29 2.91
N LEU A 429 -23.29 -12.55 3.02
CA LEU A 429 -23.09 -13.56 1.97
C LEU A 429 -23.84 -13.22 0.71
N SER A 430 -25.06 -12.66 0.81
CA SER A 430 -25.80 -12.15 -0.36
C SER A 430 -25.03 -11.01 -1.02
N ALA A 431 -24.49 -10.08 -0.23
CA ALA A 431 -23.68 -8.98 -0.73
C ALA A 431 -22.42 -9.47 -1.46
N ALA A 432 -21.69 -10.43 -0.89
CA ALA A 432 -20.52 -11.02 -1.52
C ALA A 432 -20.85 -11.64 -2.90
N GLN A 433 -21.97 -12.36 -3.03
CA GLN A 433 -22.42 -12.91 -4.31
C GLN A 433 -22.79 -11.82 -5.31
N ASN A 434 -23.44 -10.74 -4.87
CA ASN A 434 -23.76 -9.59 -5.70
C ASN A 434 -22.51 -8.85 -6.20
N ILE A 435 -21.47 -8.74 -5.37
CA ILE A 435 -20.17 -8.17 -5.76
C ILE A 435 -19.56 -8.98 -6.92
N GLY A 436 -19.59 -10.31 -6.83
CA GLY A 436 -19.09 -11.17 -7.88
C GLY A 436 -19.93 -11.10 -9.17
N ALA A 437 -21.25 -11.13 -9.04
CA ALA A 437 -22.16 -10.97 -10.19
C ALA A 437 -21.92 -9.63 -10.91
N ARG A 438 -21.70 -8.54 -10.17
CA ARG A 438 -21.41 -7.22 -10.74
C ARG A 438 -20.07 -7.18 -11.48
N PHE A 439 -19.06 -7.90 -11.00
CA PHE A 439 -17.80 -8.01 -11.73
C PHE A 439 -18.04 -8.64 -13.12
N PHE A 440 -18.74 -9.75 -13.19
CA PHE A 440 -19.00 -10.42 -14.45
C PHE A 440 -19.96 -9.62 -15.35
N LEU A 441 -20.99 -8.95 -14.81
CA LEU A 441 -21.82 -8.04 -15.56
C LEU A 441 -21.00 -7.01 -16.34
N ARG A 442 -20.10 -6.32 -15.65
CA ARG A 442 -19.21 -5.34 -16.27
C ARG A 442 -18.31 -5.95 -17.36
N GLU A 443 -17.83 -7.16 -17.18
CA GLU A 443 -16.99 -7.80 -18.19
C GLU A 443 -17.82 -8.32 -19.38
N TYR A 444 -19.08 -8.74 -19.19
CA TYR A 444 -20.01 -9.02 -20.27
C TYR A 444 -20.35 -7.78 -21.09
N GLU A 445 -20.61 -6.65 -20.43
CA GLU A 445 -20.85 -5.35 -21.10
C GLU A 445 -19.66 -4.96 -21.97
N ARG A 446 -18.44 -5.09 -21.45
CA ARG A 446 -17.20 -4.77 -22.18
C ARG A 446 -16.95 -5.70 -23.37
N ALA A 447 -17.40 -6.92 -23.28
CA ALA A 447 -17.28 -7.88 -24.37
C ALA A 447 -18.39 -7.71 -25.45
N GLY A 448 -19.33 -6.77 -25.27
CA GLY A 448 -20.48 -6.60 -26.15
C GLY A 448 -21.48 -7.79 -26.10
N ALA A 449 -21.39 -8.60 -25.03
CA ALA A 449 -22.12 -9.87 -24.90
C ALA A 449 -23.34 -9.76 -23.98
N MET A 450 -23.89 -8.58 -23.76
CA MET A 450 -25.00 -8.31 -22.82
C MET A 450 -26.33 -9.02 -23.14
N GLY A 451 -26.45 -9.67 -24.26
CA GLY A 451 -27.62 -10.52 -24.60
C GLY A 451 -27.32 -12.01 -24.61
N MET A 452 -26.04 -12.38 -24.45
CA MET A 452 -25.59 -13.76 -24.55
C MET A 452 -25.01 -14.20 -23.19
N PHE A 453 -25.84 -14.83 -22.37
CA PHE A 453 -25.41 -15.51 -21.14
C PHE A 453 -25.47 -17.04 -21.32
N PRO A 454 -24.71 -17.63 -22.28
CA PRO A 454 -24.78 -19.06 -22.53
C PRO A 454 -24.27 -19.84 -21.30
N GLY A 455 -25.11 -20.75 -20.83
CA GLY A 455 -24.76 -21.60 -19.68
C GLY A 455 -24.87 -20.93 -18.31
N THR A 456 -25.32 -19.65 -18.23
CA THR A 456 -25.48 -18.95 -16.94
C THR A 456 -26.71 -19.52 -16.19
N PRO A 457 -26.56 -19.97 -14.94
CA PRO A 457 -27.70 -20.40 -14.13
C PRO A 457 -28.77 -19.31 -14.04
N GLN A 458 -30.05 -19.68 -14.07
CA GLN A 458 -31.19 -18.75 -14.02
C GLN A 458 -31.08 -17.76 -12.83
N ARG A 459 -30.53 -18.20 -11.70
CA ARG A 459 -30.31 -17.37 -10.51
C ARG A 459 -29.37 -16.18 -10.80
N THR A 460 -28.20 -16.43 -11.38
CA THR A 460 -27.23 -15.37 -11.72
C THR A 460 -27.76 -14.45 -12.80
N LEU A 461 -28.42 -15.02 -13.80
CA LEU A 461 -29.09 -14.25 -14.84
C LEU A 461 -30.13 -13.29 -14.23
N ASN A 462 -30.97 -13.74 -13.30
CA ASN A 462 -31.93 -12.91 -12.59
C ASN A 462 -31.26 -11.79 -11.80
N THR A 463 -30.15 -12.06 -11.13
CA THR A 463 -29.36 -11.05 -10.40
C THR A 463 -28.81 -10.00 -11.35
N LEU A 464 -28.24 -10.42 -12.48
CA LEU A 464 -27.71 -9.51 -13.50
C LEU A 464 -28.83 -8.63 -14.09
N ILE A 465 -29.98 -9.21 -14.40
CA ILE A 465 -31.17 -8.49 -14.90
C ILE A 465 -31.65 -7.46 -13.88
N MET A 466 -31.64 -7.79 -12.58
CA MET A 466 -32.01 -6.86 -11.52
C MET A 466 -31.07 -5.66 -11.43
N PHE A 467 -29.77 -5.84 -11.57
CA PHE A 467 -28.83 -4.73 -11.64
C PHE A 467 -29.07 -3.83 -12.85
N VAL A 468 -29.36 -4.40 -14.02
CA VAL A 468 -29.68 -3.65 -15.22
C VAL A 468 -31.01 -2.88 -15.07
N LYS A 469 -32.08 -3.54 -14.60
CA LYS A 469 -33.42 -2.92 -14.44
C LYS A 469 -33.42 -1.77 -13.41
N ASN A 470 -32.65 -1.87 -12.35
CA ASN A 470 -32.59 -0.81 -11.32
C ASN A 470 -31.66 0.36 -11.70
N GLY A 471 -31.11 0.36 -12.92
CA GLY A 471 -30.20 1.39 -13.42
C GLY A 471 -28.87 1.41 -12.67
N LEU A 472 -27.80 1.01 -13.33
CA LEU A 472 -26.46 1.24 -12.78
C LEU A 472 -26.18 2.74 -12.89
N PRO A 473 -25.70 3.42 -11.84
CA PRO A 473 -25.24 4.79 -11.98
C PRO A 473 -24.12 4.83 -13.03
N GLU A 474 -24.10 5.84 -13.92
CA GLU A 474 -23.12 5.99 -15.01
C GLU A 474 -21.66 5.78 -14.62
N LYS A 475 -21.35 5.98 -13.33
CA LYS A 475 -20.02 5.74 -12.73
C LYS A 475 -19.78 4.31 -12.22
N ALA A 476 -20.70 3.39 -12.46
CA ALA A 476 -20.65 2.02 -11.93
C ALA A 476 -20.06 1.00 -12.92
N VAL A 477 -19.83 1.42 -14.17
CA VAL A 477 -19.28 0.61 -15.27
C VAL A 477 -17.76 0.79 -15.39
#